data_04f1e587bbf7105992fb68ad711c7dac
#
_entry.id   04f1e587bbf7105992fb68ad711c7dac
#
_cell.length_a   1.000
_cell.length_b   1.000
_cell.length_c   1.000
_cell.angle_alpha   90.00
_cell.angle_beta   90.00
_cell.angle_gamma   90.00
#
_symmetry.space_group_name_H-M   'P 1'
#
loop_
_entity.id
_entity.type
_entity.pdbx_description
1 polymer ?
#
loop_
_entity_poly.entity_id
_entity_poly.type
_entity_poly.pdbx_seq_one_letter_code
_entity_poly.pdbx_strand_id
1 'polypeptide(L)'
;NACGAHSLIYGSTRDHLLSVKTILSDGSEVEFKALSLEEFKEKCKLNSLEGKIYHQLQVALSDPYNQQEIRAQYPDPQLHRRNTGYAIDILLETEPFTQQAPPLNLAKLIAGSEGTLAFITEIKLNLVDLPLAHKAVMAVHLESLEQALQANLIALQFNPGAVELMDKNILDLTKNNLTQQKNRFFISGDPKAILIVEFARNTEDEIQKLFEQLEAALRVKNLGFHYPIIRGKDIHKIWALRKSGLGVLSNMKGDAKPVSLIEDTAVPVQHLADYIAD
;
A
#
# COMPACT_ATOMS: atom_id res chain seq x y z
N ASN A 1 -1.75 4.02 9.68
CA ASN A 1 -2.31 3.31 8.52
C ASN A 1 -1.19 2.65 7.71
N ALA A 2 -0.76 1.48 8.15
CA ALA A 2 0.28 0.73 7.48
C ALA A 2 -0.26 -0.05 6.27
N CYS A 3 0.54 -0.17 5.24
CA CYS A 3 0.36 -1.10 4.13
C CYS A 3 1.72 -1.72 3.78
N GLY A 4 1.72 -2.87 3.08
CA GLY A 4 2.94 -3.60 2.75
C GLY A 4 2.90 -4.14 1.33
N ALA A 5 3.88 -5.00 1.00
CA ALA A 5 3.99 -5.62 -0.32
C ALA A 5 2.70 -6.32 -0.79
N HIS A 6 1.90 -6.83 0.14
CA HIS A 6 0.63 -7.51 -0.14
C HIS A 6 -0.60 -6.58 -0.12
N SER A 7 -0.42 -5.27 -0.13
CA SER A 7 -1.54 -4.32 -0.18
C SER A 7 -2.40 -4.44 -1.44
N LEU A 8 -1.89 -5.05 -2.49
CA LEU A 8 -2.67 -5.40 -3.69
C LEU A 8 -3.84 -6.34 -3.37
N ILE A 9 -3.68 -7.23 -2.36
CA ILE A 9 -4.73 -8.17 -1.93
C ILE A 9 -5.49 -7.62 -0.73
N TYR A 10 -4.77 -7.11 0.26
CA TYR A 10 -5.32 -6.83 1.59
C TYR A 10 -5.61 -5.34 1.83
N GLY A 11 -5.26 -4.45 0.91
CA GLY A 11 -5.40 -3.01 1.13
C GLY A 11 -4.49 -2.49 2.24
N SER A 12 -5.01 -1.55 3.02
CA SER A 12 -4.32 -0.91 4.13
C SER A 12 -4.99 -1.23 5.48
N THR A 13 -4.34 -0.91 6.59
CA THR A 13 -4.93 -1.06 7.93
C THR A 13 -6.26 -0.31 8.08
N ARG A 14 -6.41 0.84 7.42
CA ARG A 14 -7.66 1.62 7.39
C ARG A 14 -8.83 0.80 6.89
N ASP A 15 -8.64 -0.06 5.89
CA ASP A 15 -9.70 -0.85 5.28
C ASP A 15 -10.28 -1.87 6.28
N HIS A 16 -9.43 -2.40 7.17
CA HIS A 16 -9.78 -3.39 8.18
C HIS A 16 -10.20 -2.80 9.53
N LEU A 17 -10.15 -1.48 9.70
CA LEU A 17 -10.45 -0.83 10.96
C LEU A 17 -11.95 -0.77 11.21
N LEU A 18 -12.43 -1.42 12.26
CA LEU A 18 -13.84 -1.46 12.67
C LEU A 18 -14.18 -0.36 13.68
N SER A 19 -13.38 -0.23 14.74
CA SER A 19 -13.52 0.85 15.72
C SER A 19 -12.19 1.19 16.39
N VAL A 20 -12.12 2.37 17.01
CA VAL A 20 -11.02 2.79 17.90
C VAL A 20 -11.60 3.45 19.15
N LYS A 21 -11.02 3.11 20.30
CA LYS A 21 -11.20 3.92 21.52
C LYS A 21 -10.08 4.92 21.62
N THR A 22 -10.42 6.14 21.97
CA THR A 22 -9.49 7.27 21.96
C THR A 22 -9.70 8.15 23.17
N ILE A 23 -8.64 8.87 23.54
CA ILE A 23 -8.70 10.02 24.46
C ILE A 23 -8.54 11.28 23.59
N LEU A 24 -9.51 12.17 23.66
CA LEU A 24 -9.50 13.45 22.96
C LEU A 24 -8.67 14.49 23.72
N SER A 25 -8.46 15.66 23.09
CA SER A 25 -7.63 16.74 23.66
C SER A 25 -8.17 17.35 24.95
N ASP A 26 -9.47 17.17 25.25
CA ASP A 26 -10.10 17.61 26.52
C ASP A 26 -10.07 16.49 27.59
N GLY A 27 -9.45 15.35 27.32
CA GLY A 27 -9.37 14.19 28.20
C GLY A 27 -10.59 13.27 28.15
N SER A 28 -11.60 13.55 27.33
CA SER A 28 -12.75 12.68 27.19
C SER A 28 -12.42 11.38 26.44
N GLU A 29 -12.97 10.27 26.90
CA GLU A 29 -12.85 8.97 26.25
C GLU A 29 -13.98 8.79 25.25
N VAL A 30 -13.66 8.44 24.00
CA VAL A 30 -14.61 8.28 22.91
C VAL A 30 -14.30 7.01 22.11
N GLU A 31 -15.33 6.26 21.73
CA GLU A 31 -15.23 5.19 20.74
C GLU A 31 -15.73 5.68 19.39
N PHE A 32 -14.85 5.74 18.40
CA PHE A 32 -15.20 5.95 17.00
C PHE A 32 -15.44 4.62 16.31
N LYS A 33 -16.65 4.43 15.77
CA LYS A 33 -17.12 3.24 15.05
C LYS A 33 -18.11 3.64 13.96
N ALA A 34 -18.55 2.65 13.18
CA ALA A 34 -19.63 2.88 12.22
C ALA A 34 -20.91 3.32 12.95
N LEU A 35 -21.54 4.38 12.47
CA LEU A 35 -22.78 4.96 13.00
C LEU A 35 -23.89 4.87 11.96
N SER A 36 -25.09 4.49 12.40
CA SER A 36 -26.29 4.73 11.61
C SER A 36 -26.55 6.23 11.44
N LEU A 37 -27.42 6.59 10.49
CA LEU A 37 -27.78 7.98 10.25
C LEU A 37 -28.41 8.64 11.50
N GLU A 38 -29.22 7.88 12.24
CA GLU A 38 -29.83 8.33 13.49
C GLU A 38 -28.77 8.57 14.57
N GLU A 39 -27.89 7.60 14.79
CA GLU A 39 -26.79 7.75 15.75
C GLU A 39 -25.89 8.96 15.42
N PHE A 40 -25.57 9.16 14.13
CA PHE A 40 -24.79 10.32 13.70
C PHE A 40 -25.50 11.64 14.04
N LYS A 41 -26.80 11.75 13.76
CA LYS A 41 -27.60 12.94 14.11
C LYS A 41 -27.62 13.20 15.61
N GLU A 42 -27.72 12.16 16.43
CA GLU A 42 -27.67 12.29 17.89
C GLU A 42 -26.26 12.71 18.36
N LYS A 43 -25.21 12.15 17.79
CA LYS A 43 -23.83 12.57 18.09
C LYS A 43 -23.61 14.05 17.79
N CYS A 44 -24.15 14.59 16.70
CA CYS A 44 -24.03 16.01 16.35
C CYS A 44 -24.71 16.96 17.37
N LYS A 45 -25.63 16.47 18.20
CA LYS A 45 -26.35 17.26 19.22
C LYS A 45 -25.65 17.25 20.56
N LEU A 46 -24.63 16.42 20.78
CA LEU A 46 -23.95 16.33 22.08
C LEU A 46 -23.22 17.63 22.43
N ASN A 47 -23.39 18.06 23.68
CA ASN A 47 -22.67 19.23 24.22
C ASN A 47 -21.28 18.77 24.76
N SER A 48 -20.45 18.20 23.92
CA SER A 48 -19.10 17.71 24.23
C SER A 48 -18.15 17.98 23.07
N LEU A 49 -16.84 17.75 23.25
CA LEU A 49 -15.88 17.86 22.15
C LEU A 49 -16.22 16.86 21.03
N GLU A 50 -16.61 15.63 21.40
CA GLU A 50 -17.10 14.64 20.42
C GLU A 50 -18.25 15.20 19.57
N GLY A 51 -19.26 15.78 20.20
CA GLY A 51 -20.40 16.36 19.49
C GLY A 51 -20.01 17.50 18.55
N LYS A 52 -19.09 18.37 19.01
CA LYS A 52 -18.56 19.46 18.17
C LYS A 52 -17.83 18.92 16.95
N ILE A 53 -17.05 17.84 17.09
CA ILE A 53 -16.36 17.19 15.98
C ILE A 53 -17.36 16.69 14.94
N TYR A 54 -18.37 15.91 15.35
CA TYR A 54 -19.41 15.41 14.44
C TYR A 54 -20.20 16.53 13.77
N HIS A 55 -20.58 17.56 14.51
CA HIS A 55 -21.29 18.72 13.97
C HIS A 55 -20.45 19.50 12.95
N GLN A 56 -19.18 19.76 13.24
CA GLN A 56 -18.29 20.46 12.31
C GLN A 56 -18.05 19.66 11.04
N LEU A 57 -17.87 18.34 11.15
CA LEU A 57 -17.75 17.46 9.99
C LEU A 57 -19.04 17.45 9.16
N GLN A 58 -20.22 17.44 9.82
CA GLN A 58 -21.49 17.55 9.13
C GLN A 58 -21.57 18.85 8.31
N VAL A 59 -21.24 19.98 8.92
CA VAL A 59 -21.26 21.28 8.23
C VAL A 59 -20.27 21.29 7.06
N ALA A 60 -19.03 20.88 7.31
CA ALA A 60 -17.97 20.94 6.31
C ALA A 60 -18.21 20.03 5.12
N LEU A 61 -18.65 18.77 5.37
CA LEU A 61 -18.86 17.77 4.33
C LEU A 61 -20.23 17.85 3.66
N SER A 62 -21.18 18.64 4.20
CA SER A 62 -22.46 18.92 3.52
C SER A 62 -22.38 20.14 2.59
N ASP A 63 -21.32 20.93 2.65
CA ASP A 63 -21.11 22.07 1.78
C ASP A 63 -20.74 21.62 0.36
N PRO A 64 -21.53 22.00 -0.68
CA PRO A 64 -21.28 21.54 -2.07
C PRO A 64 -19.92 21.98 -2.63
N TYR A 65 -19.40 23.13 -2.22
CA TYR A 65 -18.10 23.61 -2.64
C TYR A 65 -16.99 22.71 -2.07
N ASN A 66 -17.06 22.41 -0.77
CA ASN A 66 -16.09 21.52 -0.14
C ASN A 66 -16.14 20.10 -0.74
N GLN A 67 -17.34 19.58 -1.04
CA GLN A 67 -17.49 18.29 -1.71
C GLN A 67 -16.82 18.28 -3.08
N GLN A 68 -17.01 19.34 -3.85
CA GLN A 68 -16.38 19.47 -5.18
C GLN A 68 -14.85 19.51 -5.06
N GLU A 69 -14.33 20.33 -4.15
CA GLU A 69 -12.87 20.45 -3.92
C GLU A 69 -12.26 19.13 -3.46
N ILE A 70 -12.88 18.43 -2.52
CA ILE A 70 -12.41 17.12 -2.05
C ILE A 70 -12.33 16.13 -3.22
N ARG A 71 -13.38 16.04 -4.05
CA ARG A 71 -13.37 15.13 -5.20
C ARG A 71 -12.37 15.52 -6.29
N ALA A 72 -12.07 16.81 -6.43
CA ALA A 72 -11.13 17.30 -7.44
C ALA A 72 -9.66 17.21 -7.01
N GLN A 73 -9.36 17.37 -5.73
CA GLN A 73 -8.00 17.51 -5.22
C GLN A 73 -7.44 16.23 -4.59
N TYR A 74 -8.29 15.32 -4.13
CA TYR A 74 -7.84 14.04 -3.61
C TYR A 74 -7.45 13.09 -4.75
N PRO A 75 -6.54 12.14 -4.50
CA PRO A 75 -6.15 11.15 -5.50
C PRO A 75 -7.35 10.31 -5.96
N ASP A 76 -7.25 9.79 -7.18
CA ASP A 76 -8.28 8.91 -7.77
C ASP A 76 -8.70 7.80 -6.78
N PRO A 77 -9.99 7.64 -6.48
CA PRO A 77 -10.52 6.60 -5.61
C PRO A 77 -10.13 5.17 -6.02
N GLN A 78 -9.78 4.94 -7.30
CA GLN A 78 -9.29 3.64 -7.77
C GLN A 78 -7.87 3.31 -7.28
N LEU A 79 -7.14 4.29 -6.77
CA LEU A 79 -5.85 4.06 -6.14
C LEU A 79 -6.05 3.52 -4.73
N HIS A 80 -5.91 2.20 -4.58
CA HIS A 80 -6.09 1.54 -3.27
C HIS A 80 -5.07 1.99 -2.23
N ARG A 81 -3.84 2.27 -2.65
CA ARG A 81 -2.78 2.78 -1.78
C ARG A 81 -2.63 4.29 -1.93
N ARG A 82 -3.35 5.03 -1.11
CA ARG A 82 -3.27 6.49 -1.02
C ARG A 82 -3.22 6.92 0.44
N ASN A 83 -2.07 7.40 0.88
CA ASN A 83 -1.80 7.81 2.25
C ASN A 83 -1.42 9.30 2.33
N THR A 84 -2.09 10.13 1.54
CA THR A 84 -1.82 11.56 1.44
C THR A 84 -2.69 12.33 2.42
N GLY A 85 -2.21 12.52 3.65
CA GLY A 85 -2.92 13.28 4.69
C GLY A 85 -4.15 12.57 5.28
N TYR A 86 -5.08 13.36 5.82
CA TYR A 86 -6.31 12.84 6.42
C TYR A 86 -7.30 12.34 5.37
N ALA A 87 -7.92 11.21 5.61
CA ALA A 87 -8.85 10.56 4.68
C ALA A 87 -10.25 11.19 4.73
N ILE A 88 -10.36 12.47 4.45
CA ILE A 88 -11.64 13.20 4.42
C ILE A 88 -12.47 12.75 3.21
N ASP A 89 -11.82 12.44 2.11
CA ASP A 89 -12.43 11.87 0.91
C ASP A 89 -13.17 10.57 1.19
N ILE A 90 -12.62 9.69 2.03
CA ILE A 90 -13.29 8.45 2.45
C ILE A 90 -14.54 8.75 3.28
N LEU A 91 -14.50 9.78 4.14
CA LEU A 91 -15.67 10.17 4.92
C LEU A 91 -16.77 10.75 4.03
N LEU A 92 -16.40 11.49 2.99
CA LEU A 92 -17.36 12.04 2.04
C LEU A 92 -18.17 10.96 1.32
N GLU A 93 -17.55 9.82 1.04
CA GLU A 93 -18.18 8.66 0.40
C GLU A 93 -18.91 7.74 1.40
N THR A 94 -19.43 8.32 2.49
CA THR A 94 -20.28 7.64 3.49
C THR A 94 -21.60 8.37 3.68
N GLU A 95 -22.63 7.67 4.21
CA GLU A 95 -23.82 8.36 4.73
C GLU A 95 -23.44 9.23 5.93
N PRO A 96 -23.95 10.46 6.04
CA PRO A 96 -25.10 11.06 5.30
C PRO A 96 -24.70 11.82 4.03
N PHE A 97 -23.44 11.86 3.64
CA PHE A 97 -22.96 12.75 2.57
C PHE A 97 -23.18 12.16 1.17
N THR A 98 -23.12 10.85 1.04
CA THR A 98 -23.40 10.11 -0.19
C THR A 98 -24.52 9.13 0.05
N GLN A 99 -25.54 9.14 -0.82
CA GLN A 99 -26.71 8.26 -0.70
C GLN A 99 -26.34 6.80 -0.96
N GLN A 100 -26.95 5.87 -0.20
CA GLN A 100 -26.72 4.42 -0.32
C GLN A 100 -25.26 4.00 -0.09
N ALA A 101 -24.48 4.85 0.55
CA ALA A 101 -23.09 4.61 0.90
C ALA A 101 -22.96 3.87 2.25
N PRO A 102 -21.78 3.36 2.59
CA PRO A 102 -21.54 2.78 3.91
C PRO A 102 -21.76 3.77 5.05
N PRO A 103 -22.05 3.29 6.28
CA PRO A 103 -22.16 4.14 7.46
C PRO A 103 -20.89 4.93 7.74
N LEU A 104 -21.03 6.18 8.22
CA LEU A 104 -19.91 7.00 8.65
C LEU A 104 -19.12 6.33 9.77
N ASN A 105 -17.81 6.28 9.62
CA ASN A 105 -16.91 5.76 10.66
C ASN A 105 -15.66 6.64 10.79
N LEU A 106 -15.60 7.47 11.83
CA LEU A 106 -14.45 8.36 12.08
C LEU A 106 -13.16 7.61 12.45
N ALA A 107 -13.24 6.31 12.81
CA ALA A 107 -12.03 5.49 12.94
C ALA A 107 -11.21 5.50 11.64
N LYS A 108 -11.84 5.59 10.47
CA LYS A 108 -11.18 5.68 9.16
C LYS A 108 -10.34 6.96 9.00
N LEU A 109 -10.74 8.06 9.64
CA LEU A 109 -9.99 9.32 9.69
C LEU A 109 -8.81 9.24 10.66
N ILE A 110 -9.01 8.60 11.82
CA ILE A 110 -7.96 8.39 12.82
C ILE A 110 -6.83 7.52 12.27
N ALA A 111 -7.15 6.56 11.41
CA ALA A 111 -6.15 5.77 10.70
C ALA A 111 -5.33 6.67 9.75
N GLY A 112 -4.03 6.79 10.02
CA GLY A 112 -3.10 7.63 9.26
C GLY A 112 -3.01 9.08 9.78
N SER A 113 -3.60 9.39 10.94
CA SER A 113 -3.48 10.71 11.57
C SER A 113 -2.16 10.95 12.31
N GLU A 114 -1.32 9.92 12.44
CA GLU A 114 0.02 9.99 13.05
C GLU A 114 0.05 10.63 14.43
N GLY A 115 -1.00 10.36 15.24
CA GLY A 115 -1.12 10.89 16.61
C GLY A 115 -1.55 12.36 16.71
N THR A 116 -1.92 13.00 15.60
CA THR A 116 -2.28 14.43 15.58
C THR A 116 -3.74 14.70 15.97
N LEU A 117 -4.64 13.73 15.90
CA LEU A 117 -6.07 13.90 16.13
C LEU A 117 -6.53 13.39 17.50
N ALA A 118 -6.01 12.27 17.96
CA ALA A 118 -6.40 11.67 19.22
C ALA A 118 -5.35 10.68 19.71
N PHE A 119 -5.36 10.37 21.01
CA PHE A 119 -4.56 9.28 21.59
C PHE A 119 -5.37 7.98 21.57
N ILE A 120 -4.87 6.96 20.84
CA ILE A 120 -5.57 5.68 20.67
C ILE A 120 -5.25 4.75 21.84
N THR A 121 -6.27 4.20 22.50
CA THR A 121 -6.14 3.26 23.61
C THR A 121 -6.50 1.83 23.22
N GLU A 122 -7.42 1.64 22.28
CA GLU A 122 -7.87 0.31 21.80
C GLU A 122 -8.20 0.37 20.31
N ILE A 123 -7.87 -0.68 19.58
CA ILE A 123 -8.17 -0.82 18.15
C ILE A 123 -8.89 -2.16 17.92
N LYS A 124 -10.02 -2.12 17.21
CA LYS A 124 -10.74 -3.29 16.72
C LYS A 124 -10.54 -3.41 15.22
N LEU A 125 -9.97 -4.53 14.80
CA LEU A 125 -9.70 -4.84 13.39
C LEU A 125 -10.56 -6.00 12.90
N ASN A 126 -10.95 -5.94 11.62
CA ASN A 126 -11.42 -7.10 10.87
C ASN A 126 -10.25 -8.06 10.62
N LEU A 127 -10.53 -9.34 10.65
CA LEU A 127 -9.58 -10.39 10.30
C LEU A 127 -9.80 -10.83 8.86
N VAL A 128 -8.72 -11.24 8.22
CA VAL A 128 -8.73 -11.84 6.88
C VAL A 128 -8.40 -13.32 6.97
N ASP A 129 -8.78 -14.08 5.94
CA ASP A 129 -8.43 -15.49 5.85
C ASP A 129 -6.91 -15.69 5.78
N LEU A 130 -6.46 -16.86 6.21
CA LEU A 130 -5.06 -17.24 6.07
C LEU A 130 -4.64 -17.21 4.59
N PRO A 131 -3.39 -16.81 4.30
CA PRO A 131 -2.89 -16.84 2.93
C PRO A 131 -3.01 -18.23 2.31
N LEU A 132 -3.23 -18.29 1.00
CA LEU A 132 -3.29 -19.54 0.26
C LEU A 132 -2.01 -20.36 0.45
N ALA A 133 -2.16 -21.69 0.47
CA ALA A 133 -1.11 -22.61 0.90
C ALA A 133 0.11 -22.61 -0.03
N HIS A 134 -0.10 -22.46 -1.34
CA HIS A 134 0.97 -22.49 -2.32
C HIS A 134 1.36 -21.09 -2.72
N LYS A 135 2.68 -20.80 -2.64
CA LYS A 135 3.27 -19.52 -3.04
C LYS A 135 4.52 -19.74 -3.86
N ALA A 136 4.73 -18.89 -4.84
CA ALA A 136 6.00 -18.77 -5.54
C ALA A 136 6.25 -17.33 -6.01
N VAL A 137 7.51 -17.04 -6.27
CA VAL A 137 7.98 -15.71 -6.70
C VAL A 137 8.77 -15.86 -7.99
N MET A 138 8.44 -15.07 -9.00
CA MET A 138 9.29 -14.86 -10.17
C MET A 138 10.10 -13.57 -9.97
N ALA A 139 11.42 -13.65 -10.19
CA ALA A 139 12.30 -12.50 -10.16
C ALA A 139 12.70 -12.11 -11.60
N VAL A 140 11.96 -11.19 -12.20
CA VAL A 140 12.22 -10.75 -13.58
C VAL A 140 13.43 -9.82 -13.62
N HIS A 141 14.49 -10.23 -14.32
CA HIS A 141 15.71 -9.44 -14.49
C HIS A 141 15.60 -8.54 -15.72
N LEU A 142 15.84 -7.25 -15.55
CA LEU A 142 15.59 -6.24 -16.56
C LEU A 142 16.83 -5.34 -16.79
N GLU A 143 16.93 -4.81 -18.00
CA GLU A 143 18.07 -4.01 -18.45
C GLU A 143 17.93 -2.52 -18.14
N SER A 144 16.72 -2.07 -17.73
CA SER A 144 16.48 -0.69 -17.30
C SER A 144 15.34 -0.61 -16.31
N LEU A 145 15.25 0.53 -15.60
CA LEU A 145 14.12 0.85 -14.72
C LEU A 145 12.83 1.01 -15.52
N GLU A 146 12.90 1.63 -16.69
CA GLU A 146 11.77 1.78 -17.59
C GLU A 146 11.16 0.42 -17.99
N GLN A 147 12.00 -0.55 -18.38
CA GLN A 147 11.54 -1.91 -18.64
C GLN A 147 10.84 -2.53 -17.44
N ALA A 148 11.31 -2.25 -16.21
CA ALA A 148 10.69 -2.77 -15.00
C ALA A 148 9.29 -2.18 -14.78
N LEU A 149 9.10 -0.91 -15.05
CA LEU A 149 7.80 -0.25 -14.95
C LEU A 149 6.82 -0.76 -16.01
N GLN A 150 7.30 -1.00 -17.24
CA GLN A 150 6.49 -1.63 -18.29
C GLN A 150 6.13 -3.09 -17.94
N ALA A 151 7.09 -3.86 -17.41
CA ALA A 151 6.86 -5.23 -16.95
C ALA A 151 5.84 -5.29 -15.80
N ASN A 152 5.85 -4.30 -14.90
CA ASN A 152 4.87 -4.17 -13.83
C ASN A 152 3.43 -4.06 -14.38
N LEU A 153 3.20 -3.24 -15.41
CA LEU A 153 1.87 -3.11 -16.04
C LEU A 153 1.37 -4.45 -16.60
N ILE A 154 2.27 -5.26 -17.15
CA ILE A 154 1.92 -6.61 -17.62
C ILE A 154 1.66 -7.54 -16.44
N ALA A 155 2.53 -7.54 -15.42
CA ALA A 155 2.39 -8.43 -14.27
C ALA A 155 1.06 -8.21 -13.53
N LEU A 156 0.61 -6.97 -13.39
CA LEU A 156 -0.65 -6.62 -12.72
C LEU A 156 -1.88 -7.23 -13.41
N GLN A 157 -1.84 -7.52 -14.71
CA GLN A 157 -2.94 -8.15 -15.44
C GLN A 157 -3.21 -9.61 -15.00
N PHE A 158 -2.24 -10.24 -14.33
CA PHE A 158 -2.32 -11.61 -13.81
C PHE A 158 -2.77 -11.70 -12.35
N ASN A 159 -3.19 -10.59 -11.73
CA ASN A 159 -3.62 -10.51 -10.33
C ASN A 159 -2.58 -11.12 -9.36
N PRO A 160 -1.36 -10.57 -9.29
CA PRO A 160 -0.33 -11.01 -8.37
C PRO A 160 -0.67 -10.65 -6.92
N GLY A 161 -0.12 -11.42 -5.98
CA GLY A 161 -0.21 -11.13 -4.56
C GLY A 161 0.66 -9.95 -4.12
N ALA A 162 1.80 -9.79 -4.79
CA ALA A 162 2.70 -8.68 -4.60
C ALA A 162 3.52 -8.43 -5.87
N VAL A 163 3.83 -7.17 -6.14
CA VAL A 163 4.84 -6.76 -7.13
C VAL A 163 5.74 -5.72 -6.49
N GLU A 164 7.05 -6.01 -6.47
CA GLU A 164 8.05 -5.15 -5.83
C GLU A 164 9.26 -4.96 -6.75
N LEU A 165 9.81 -3.77 -6.73
CA LEU A 165 10.97 -3.40 -7.52
C LEU A 165 12.23 -3.29 -6.65
N MET A 166 13.34 -3.82 -7.15
CA MET A 166 14.68 -3.52 -6.67
C MET A 166 15.49 -2.90 -7.82
N ASP A 167 15.97 -1.69 -7.62
CA ASP A 167 16.80 -0.99 -8.58
C ASP A 167 18.29 -1.38 -8.48
N LYS A 168 19.08 -0.88 -9.43
CA LYS A 168 20.50 -1.13 -9.51
C LYS A 168 21.28 -0.70 -8.25
N ASN A 169 20.87 0.39 -7.60
CA ASN A 169 21.55 0.90 -6.41
C ASN A 169 21.43 -0.10 -5.25
N ILE A 170 20.22 -0.58 -4.98
CA ILE A 170 20.00 -1.61 -3.96
C ILE A 170 20.74 -2.90 -4.32
N LEU A 171 20.68 -3.33 -5.58
CA LEU A 171 21.38 -4.53 -6.03
C LEU A 171 22.89 -4.43 -5.82
N ASP A 172 23.51 -3.29 -6.12
CA ASP A 172 24.95 -3.09 -5.96
C ASP A 172 25.37 -2.97 -4.50
N LEU A 173 24.64 -2.22 -3.68
CA LEU A 173 24.92 -2.07 -2.25
C LEU A 173 24.85 -3.40 -1.49
N THR A 174 24.05 -4.35 -1.97
CA THR A 174 23.95 -5.69 -1.36
C THR A 174 25.08 -6.64 -1.79
N LYS A 175 25.84 -6.35 -2.85
CA LYS A 175 26.94 -7.22 -3.33
C LYS A 175 27.99 -7.50 -2.28
N ASN A 176 28.37 -6.48 -1.52
CA ASN A 176 29.43 -6.55 -0.52
C ASN A 176 28.88 -6.68 0.92
N ASN A 177 27.59 -6.85 1.09
CA ASN A 177 26.98 -7.03 2.39
C ASN A 177 26.95 -8.52 2.74
N LEU A 178 27.79 -8.94 3.71
CA LEU A 178 27.94 -10.35 4.11
C LEU A 178 26.61 -11.02 4.49
N THR A 179 25.72 -10.29 5.14
CA THR A 179 24.41 -10.81 5.52
C THR A 179 23.51 -11.06 4.29
N GLN A 180 23.62 -10.20 3.27
CA GLN A 180 22.74 -10.26 2.11
C GLN A 180 23.29 -11.14 0.98
N GLN A 181 24.60 -11.46 0.96
CA GLN A 181 25.18 -12.30 -0.10
C GLN A 181 24.46 -13.60 -0.32
N LYS A 182 24.08 -14.32 0.75
CA LYS A 182 23.33 -15.58 0.69
C LYS A 182 21.90 -15.41 0.13
N ASN A 183 21.35 -14.20 0.19
CA ASN A 183 20.00 -13.87 -0.28
C ASN A 183 19.99 -13.51 -1.76
N ARG A 184 21.16 -13.37 -2.39
CA ARG A 184 21.34 -13.00 -3.80
C ARG A 184 21.41 -14.17 -4.76
N PHE A 185 21.17 -15.40 -4.29
CA PHE A 185 21.32 -16.66 -5.03
C PHE A 185 20.55 -16.72 -6.37
N PHE A 186 19.46 -15.96 -6.48
CA PHE A 186 18.59 -15.91 -7.66
C PHE A 186 19.05 -14.87 -8.69
N ILE A 187 20.00 -14.00 -8.36
CA ILE A 187 20.46 -12.91 -9.24
C ILE A 187 21.48 -13.46 -10.22
N SER A 188 21.21 -13.31 -11.51
CA SER A 188 22.09 -13.71 -12.62
C SER A 188 22.49 -12.48 -13.45
N GLY A 189 23.75 -12.42 -13.87
CA GLY A 189 24.27 -11.30 -14.65
C GLY A 189 24.36 -9.99 -13.86
N ASP A 190 24.10 -8.88 -14.54
CA ASP A 190 24.14 -7.52 -13.95
C ASP A 190 22.84 -6.74 -14.27
N PRO A 191 21.67 -7.18 -13.74
CA PRO A 191 20.43 -6.51 -14.01
C PRO A 191 20.44 -5.07 -13.51
N LYS A 192 19.81 -4.16 -14.26
CA LYS A 192 19.61 -2.76 -13.84
C LYS A 192 18.39 -2.62 -12.93
N ALA A 193 17.47 -3.56 -13.01
CA ALA A 193 16.34 -3.69 -12.11
C ALA A 193 15.91 -5.15 -12.02
N ILE A 194 15.29 -5.53 -10.90
CA ILE A 194 14.60 -6.81 -10.72
C ILE A 194 13.18 -6.51 -10.25
N LEU A 195 12.19 -7.03 -11.00
CA LEU A 195 10.80 -7.01 -10.58
C LEU A 195 10.45 -8.34 -9.91
N ILE A 196 10.06 -8.30 -8.66
CA ILE A 196 9.62 -9.44 -7.86
C ILE A 196 8.11 -9.57 -8.03
N VAL A 197 7.63 -10.68 -8.59
CA VAL A 197 6.19 -10.96 -8.76
C VAL A 197 5.83 -12.19 -7.96
N GLU A 198 4.95 -12.05 -6.96
CA GLU A 198 4.47 -13.17 -6.13
C GLU A 198 3.07 -13.60 -6.55
N PHE A 199 2.88 -14.90 -6.72
CA PHE A 199 1.57 -15.51 -6.80
C PHE A 199 1.32 -16.45 -5.63
N ALA A 200 0.09 -16.42 -5.10
CA ALA A 200 -0.44 -17.40 -4.16
C ALA A 200 -1.73 -17.98 -4.73
N ARG A 201 -1.86 -19.31 -4.80
CA ARG A 201 -3.04 -20.02 -5.36
C ARG A 201 -3.31 -21.30 -4.56
N ASN A 202 -4.41 -21.97 -4.90
CA ASN A 202 -4.80 -23.23 -4.26
C ASN A 202 -3.88 -24.40 -4.65
N THR A 203 -3.28 -24.35 -5.84
CA THR A 203 -2.40 -25.40 -6.34
C THR A 203 -1.11 -24.84 -6.93
N GLU A 204 -0.06 -25.66 -6.97
CA GLU A 204 1.20 -25.29 -7.61
C GLU A 204 1.07 -25.21 -9.14
N ASP A 205 0.19 -26.03 -9.73
CA ASP A 205 -0.06 -26.04 -11.18
C ASP A 205 -0.68 -24.72 -11.66
N GLU A 206 -1.59 -24.13 -10.85
CA GLU A 206 -2.15 -22.80 -11.16
C GLU A 206 -1.05 -21.73 -11.16
N ILE A 207 -0.15 -21.77 -10.19
CA ILE A 207 0.98 -20.84 -10.10
C ILE A 207 1.93 -21.04 -11.29
N GLN A 208 2.22 -22.29 -11.64
CA GLN A 208 3.12 -22.58 -12.76
C GLN A 208 2.57 -22.03 -14.07
N LYS A 209 1.30 -22.28 -14.37
CA LYS A 209 0.62 -21.73 -15.55
C LYS A 209 0.64 -20.20 -15.61
N LEU A 210 0.42 -19.53 -14.47
CA LEU A 210 0.49 -18.07 -14.40
C LEU A 210 1.88 -17.55 -14.73
N PHE A 211 2.93 -18.17 -14.21
CA PHE A 211 4.30 -17.77 -14.53
C PHE A 211 4.67 -18.01 -15.99
N GLU A 212 4.24 -19.13 -16.58
CA GLU A 212 4.44 -19.41 -18.00
C GLU A 212 3.76 -18.36 -18.88
N GLN A 213 2.52 -17.99 -18.54
CA GLN A 213 1.78 -16.95 -19.25
C GLN A 213 2.42 -15.55 -19.06
N LEU A 214 2.84 -15.21 -17.85
CA LEU A 214 3.53 -13.97 -17.57
C LEU A 214 4.86 -13.88 -18.33
N GLU A 215 5.69 -14.92 -18.27
CA GLU A 215 6.96 -14.96 -18.99
C GLU A 215 6.74 -14.83 -20.51
N ALA A 216 5.76 -15.53 -21.06
CA ALA A 216 5.41 -15.43 -22.48
C ALA A 216 5.00 -13.99 -22.85
N ALA A 217 4.15 -13.34 -22.04
CA ALA A 217 3.72 -11.98 -22.26
C ALA A 217 4.88 -10.96 -22.20
N LEU A 218 5.80 -11.13 -21.24
CA LEU A 218 7.00 -10.31 -21.12
C LEU A 218 7.94 -10.50 -22.31
N ARG A 219 8.17 -11.72 -22.75
CA ARG A 219 9.04 -12.05 -23.91
C ARG A 219 8.50 -11.46 -25.21
N VAL A 220 7.18 -11.47 -25.43
CA VAL A 220 6.55 -10.82 -26.59
C VAL A 220 6.87 -9.33 -26.67
N LYS A 221 7.06 -8.68 -25.53
CA LYS A 221 7.41 -7.26 -25.42
C LYS A 221 8.91 -7.00 -25.28
N ASN A 222 9.75 -8.04 -25.36
CA ASN A 222 11.19 -7.97 -25.12
C ASN A 222 11.55 -7.37 -23.74
N LEU A 223 10.77 -7.69 -22.71
CA LEU A 223 10.97 -7.22 -21.35
C LEU A 223 11.61 -8.32 -20.50
N GLY A 224 12.84 -8.10 -20.07
CA GLY A 224 13.59 -9.00 -19.22
C GLY A 224 14.42 -10.03 -20.01
N PHE A 225 15.46 -10.56 -19.34
CA PHE A 225 16.39 -11.54 -19.92
C PHE A 225 16.54 -12.81 -19.09
N HIS A 226 16.04 -12.83 -17.84
CA HIS A 226 16.09 -13.97 -16.94
C HIS A 226 14.88 -13.96 -16.00
N TYR A 227 14.23 -15.11 -15.79
CA TYR A 227 12.94 -15.23 -15.11
C TYR A 227 12.92 -16.39 -14.09
N PRO A 228 13.84 -16.42 -13.09
CA PRO A 228 13.88 -17.52 -12.14
C PRO A 228 12.61 -17.54 -11.28
N ILE A 229 12.06 -18.74 -11.08
CA ILE A 229 10.92 -18.98 -10.21
C ILE A 229 11.43 -19.63 -8.92
N ILE A 230 11.17 -18.99 -7.80
CA ILE A 230 11.60 -19.40 -6.47
C ILE A 230 10.39 -19.89 -5.66
N ARG A 231 10.55 -21.03 -5.00
CA ARG A 231 9.51 -21.71 -4.26
C ARG A 231 9.95 -22.06 -2.84
N GLY A 232 8.99 -22.38 -1.98
CA GLY A 232 9.23 -22.88 -0.65
C GLY A 232 9.99 -21.91 0.26
N LYS A 233 10.87 -22.45 1.09
CA LYS A 233 11.61 -21.67 2.09
C LYS A 233 12.55 -20.59 1.55
N ASP A 234 12.92 -20.67 0.27
CA ASP A 234 13.85 -19.70 -0.32
C ASP A 234 13.16 -18.36 -0.68
N ILE A 235 11.84 -18.32 -0.73
CA ILE A 235 11.06 -17.09 -0.93
C ILE A 235 11.41 -16.03 0.13
N HIS A 236 11.58 -16.45 1.39
CA HIS A 236 11.91 -15.51 2.47
C HIS A 236 13.25 -14.79 2.28
N LYS A 237 14.21 -15.40 1.55
CA LYS A 237 15.50 -14.77 1.25
C LYS A 237 15.34 -13.59 0.28
N ILE A 238 14.45 -13.73 -0.70
CA ILE A 238 14.13 -12.64 -1.65
C ILE A 238 13.52 -11.46 -0.88
N TRP A 239 12.51 -11.74 -0.05
CA TRP A 239 11.88 -10.70 0.75
C TRP A 239 12.82 -10.09 1.79
N ALA A 240 13.76 -10.86 2.36
CA ALA A 240 14.80 -10.35 3.25
C ALA A 240 15.75 -9.40 2.49
N LEU A 241 16.15 -9.74 1.26
CA LEU A 241 16.95 -8.86 0.41
C LEU A 241 16.20 -7.54 0.12
N ARG A 242 14.93 -7.63 -0.30
CA ARG A 242 14.09 -6.46 -0.58
C ARG A 242 13.93 -5.55 0.64
N LYS A 243 13.63 -6.12 1.81
CA LYS A 243 13.48 -5.37 3.06
C LYS A 243 14.76 -4.69 3.52
N SER A 244 15.92 -5.20 3.15
CA SER A 244 17.20 -4.60 3.53
C SER A 244 17.50 -3.29 2.80
N GLY A 245 16.71 -2.90 1.79
CA GLY A 245 16.95 -1.75 0.92
C GLY A 245 17.24 -0.46 1.68
N LEU A 246 16.35 -0.07 2.60
CA LEU A 246 16.53 1.16 3.39
C LEU A 246 17.80 1.11 4.24
N GLY A 247 18.09 -0.03 4.89
CA GLY A 247 19.27 -0.21 5.72
C GLY A 247 20.58 -0.15 4.91
N VAL A 248 20.60 -0.72 3.71
CA VAL A 248 21.81 -0.66 2.86
C VAL A 248 22.02 0.72 2.25
N LEU A 249 20.95 1.45 1.92
CA LEU A 249 21.03 2.84 1.46
C LEU A 249 21.63 3.75 2.55
N SER A 250 21.23 3.58 3.80
CA SER A 250 21.76 4.35 4.94
C SER A 250 23.26 4.09 5.16
N ASN A 251 23.79 2.95 4.69
CA ASN A 251 25.19 2.56 4.81
C ASN A 251 26.05 2.92 3.58
N MET A 252 25.57 3.74 2.67
CA MET A 252 26.36 4.25 1.56
C MET A 252 27.62 4.96 2.07
N LYS A 253 28.75 4.77 1.36
CA LYS A 253 30.02 5.42 1.69
C LYS A 253 29.93 6.93 1.46
N GLY A 254 30.61 7.69 2.32
CA GLY A 254 30.62 9.15 2.29
C GLY A 254 29.60 9.78 3.23
N ASP A 255 29.62 11.11 3.33
CA ASP A 255 28.77 11.89 4.24
C ASP A 255 27.37 12.12 3.66
N ALA A 256 27.26 12.21 2.34
CA ALA A 256 25.97 12.33 1.67
C ALA A 256 25.17 11.02 1.79
N LYS A 257 23.98 11.11 2.35
CA LYS A 257 23.04 9.99 2.51
C LYS A 257 21.77 10.25 1.73
N PRO A 258 21.12 9.22 1.16
CA PRO A 258 19.79 9.37 0.59
C PRO A 258 18.82 9.88 1.65
N VAL A 259 18.04 10.88 1.29
CA VAL A 259 16.95 11.40 2.13
C VAL A 259 15.64 10.86 1.58
N SER A 260 14.83 10.26 2.46
CA SER A 260 13.46 9.90 2.15
C SER A 260 12.62 11.18 2.09
N LEU A 261 12.50 11.77 0.91
CA LEU A 261 11.79 13.03 0.71
C LEU A 261 10.45 12.83 -0.01
N ILE A 262 10.43 11.92 -0.99
CA ILE A 262 9.24 11.61 -1.79
C ILE A 262 8.87 10.16 -1.49
N GLU A 263 7.87 9.98 -0.63
CA GLU A 263 7.35 8.68 -0.20
C GLU A 263 5.84 8.64 -0.32
N ASP A 264 5.27 7.43 -0.40
CA ASP A 264 3.83 7.16 -0.38
C ASP A 264 3.00 7.99 -1.38
N THR A 265 3.58 8.30 -2.53
CA THR A 265 2.89 9.04 -3.59
C THR A 265 1.73 8.23 -4.16
N ALA A 266 0.64 8.92 -4.50
CA ALA A 266 -0.55 8.33 -5.11
C ALA A 266 -0.53 8.61 -6.62
N VAL A 267 0.22 7.80 -7.36
CA VAL A 267 0.36 7.92 -8.81
C VAL A 267 -0.36 6.74 -9.48
N PRO A 268 -1.30 6.99 -10.42
CA PRO A 268 -1.88 5.92 -11.24
C PRO A 268 -0.78 5.12 -11.94
N VAL A 269 -0.89 3.79 -11.88
CA VAL A 269 0.19 2.89 -12.30
C VAL A 269 0.62 3.09 -13.77
N GLN A 270 -0.30 3.51 -14.64
CA GLN A 270 -0.02 3.84 -16.04
C GLN A 270 0.86 5.08 -16.24
N HIS A 271 0.89 5.99 -15.25
CA HIS A 271 1.70 7.21 -15.26
C HIS A 271 2.97 7.10 -14.42
N LEU A 272 3.19 5.93 -13.79
CA LEU A 272 4.31 5.75 -12.88
C LEU A 272 5.67 5.85 -13.58
N ALA A 273 5.76 5.43 -14.85
CA ALA A 273 6.99 5.50 -15.63
C ALA A 273 7.39 6.96 -15.91
N ASP A 274 6.44 7.78 -16.33
CA ASP A 274 6.66 9.21 -16.60
C ASP A 274 7.01 9.95 -15.31
N TYR A 275 6.26 9.70 -14.24
CA TYR A 275 6.50 10.28 -12.92
C TYR A 275 7.90 9.99 -12.35
N ILE A 276 8.45 8.79 -12.58
CA ILE A 276 9.79 8.42 -12.11
C ILE A 276 10.89 9.00 -13.01
N ALA A 277 10.57 9.25 -14.29
CA ALA A 277 11.50 9.84 -15.25
C ALA A 277 11.71 11.35 -15.03
N ASP A 278 10.69 12.06 -14.57
CA ASP A 278 10.72 13.48 -14.22
C ASP A 278 11.50 13.74 -12.92
#